data_06338d4b8b8aa341012850cbfea8fbc6
#
_entry.id   06338d4b8b8aa341012850cbfea8fbc6
#
_cell.length_a   1.000
_cell.length_b   1.000
_cell.length_c   1.000
_cell.angle_alpha   90.00
_cell.angle_beta   90.00
_cell.angle_gamma   90.00
#
_symmetry.space_group_name_H-M   'P 1'
#
loop_
_entity.id
_entity.type
_entity.pdbx_description
1 polymer ?
#
loop_
_entity_poly.entity_id
_entity_poly.type
_entity_poly.pdbx_seq_one_letter_code
_entity_poly.pdbx_strand_id
1 'polypeptide(L)'
;WRLDIWQDTLEDMNNKNIILKGYGYNEILPVMTDPSAPGRLGTDGLNEHVHNYFVNIFARGGIFQFILYLLFHGSIVIYWNRKYLNYTILIYMIPSLLGASLDMSMEGVQYPVVYYLFLGYLLSTQQKSKIINF
;
A
#
# COMPACT_ATOMS: atom_id res chain seq x y z
N TRP A 1 -19.68 -4.26 -4.16
CA TRP A 1 -19.30 -4.36 -2.74
C TRP A 1 -17.96 -3.67 -2.41
N ARG A 2 -16.81 -4.04 -3.02
CA ARG A 2 -15.52 -3.39 -2.70
C ARG A 2 -15.50 -1.92 -3.13
N LEU A 3 -15.98 -1.63 -4.33
CA LEU A 3 -16.04 -0.25 -4.85
C LEU A 3 -16.92 0.64 -3.98
N ASP A 4 -18.04 0.11 -3.49
CA ASP A 4 -18.95 0.85 -2.60
C ASP A 4 -18.23 1.21 -1.28
N ILE A 5 -17.48 0.26 -0.69
CA ILE A 5 -16.67 0.53 0.52
C ILE A 5 -15.65 1.65 0.26
N TRP A 6 -14.97 1.63 -0.89
CA TRP A 6 -13.96 2.63 -1.21
C TRP A 6 -14.58 4.00 -1.44
N GLN A 7 -15.73 4.05 -2.14
CA GLN A 7 -16.46 5.30 -2.35
C GLN A 7 -16.94 5.87 -1.02
N ASP A 8 -17.64 5.08 -0.21
CA ASP A 8 -18.13 5.50 1.10
C ASP A 8 -16.99 5.96 2.03
N THR A 9 -15.82 5.31 1.95
CA THR A 9 -14.64 5.73 2.70
C THR A 9 -14.20 7.14 2.29
N LEU A 10 -14.12 7.42 0.99
CA LEU A 10 -13.74 8.74 0.48
C LEU A 10 -14.77 9.82 0.84
N GLU A 11 -16.06 9.51 0.71
CA GLU A 11 -17.14 10.42 1.07
C GLU A 11 -17.14 10.75 2.56
N ASP A 12 -16.98 9.75 3.43
CA ASP A 12 -16.92 9.97 4.88
C ASP A 12 -15.69 10.78 5.29
N MET A 13 -14.52 10.49 4.70
CA MET A 13 -13.29 11.28 4.93
C MET A 13 -13.46 12.74 4.51
N ASN A 14 -14.13 12.98 3.38
CA ASN A 14 -14.40 14.33 2.90
C ASN A 14 -15.37 15.06 3.84
N ASN A 15 -16.46 14.41 4.23
CA ASN A 15 -17.47 14.98 5.14
C ASN A 15 -16.88 15.33 6.51
N LYS A 16 -15.92 14.54 7.00
CA LYS A 16 -15.22 14.78 8.26
C LYS A 16 -14.00 15.71 8.14
N ASN A 17 -13.67 16.17 6.93
CA ASN A 17 -12.48 17.00 6.65
C ASN A 17 -11.16 16.36 7.13
N ILE A 18 -11.02 15.03 7.00
CA ILE A 18 -9.84 14.29 7.46
C ILE A 18 -8.97 13.75 6.31
N ILE A 19 -9.21 14.17 5.07
CA ILE A 19 -8.45 13.73 3.89
C ILE A 19 -6.93 13.91 4.07
N LEU A 20 -6.51 14.97 4.76
CA LEU A 20 -5.07 15.25 4.94
C LEU A 20 -4.39 14.26 5.90
N LYS A 21 -5.05 13.90 7.01
CA LYS A 21 -4.45 13.11 8.11
C LYS A 21 -5.00 11.68 8.25
N GLY A 22 -6.13 11.37 7.60
CA GLY A 22 -6.80 10.07 7.73
C GLY A 22 -7.45 9.83 9.09
N TYR A 23 -7.94 8.59 9.29
CA TYR A 23 -8.57 8.14 10.54
C TYR A 23 -7.57 7.75 11.62
N GLY A 24 -6.31 7.43 11.26
CA GLY A 24 -5.36 6.77 12.15
C GLY A 24 -5.44 5.24 12.09
N TYR A 25 -4.54 4.59 12.87
CA TYR A 25 -4.35 3.14 12.82
C TYR A 25 -5.02 2.37 13.96
N ASN A 26 -5.54 3.08 14.97
CA ASN A 26 -6.02 2.44 16.21
C ASN A 26 -7.51 2.10 16.19
N GLU A 27 -8.22 2.43 15.10
CA GLU A 27 -9.68 2.27 15.04
C GLU A 27 -10.08 1.50 13.78
N ILE A 28 -11.19 0.77 13.88
CA ILE A 28 -11.84 0.19 12.69
C ILE A 28 -12.37 1.34 11.84
N LEU A 29 -12.23 1.24 10.52
CA LEU A 29 -12.76 2.27 9.63
C LEU A 29 -14.29 2.36 9.77
N PRO A 30 -14.87 3.55 9.98
CA PRO A 30 -16.31 3.71 10.25
C PRO A 30 -17.22 3.08 9.20
N VAL A 31 -16.79 3.10 7.94
CA VAL A 31 -17.55 2.48 6.83
C VAL A 31 -17.69 0.96 6.95
N MET A 32 -16.79 0.29 7.69
CA MET A 32 -16.87 -1.15 7.94
C MET A 32 -17.90 -1.49 9.03
N THR A 33 -18.18 -0.55 9.93
CA THR A 33 -19.12 -0.71 11.03
C THR A 33 -20.48 -0.06 10.76
N ASP A 34 -20.74 0.39 9.53
CA ASP A 34 -21.98 1.05 9.14
C ASP A 34 -23.18 0.11 9.31
N PRO A 35 -24.16 0.45 10.17
CA PRO A 35 -25.35 -0.37 10.37
C PRO A 35 -26.22 -0.53 9.13
N SER A 36 -26.14 0.39 8.16
CA SER A 36 -26.87 0.31 6.89
C SER A 36 -26.28 -0.73 5.92
N ALA A 37 -25.05 -1.19 6.18
CA ALA A 37 -24.32 -2.16 5.38
C ALA A 37 -23.79 -3.34 6.24
N PRO A 38 -24.66 -4.13 6.87
CA PRO A 38 -24.30 -5.09 7.92
C PRO A 38 -23.39 -6.24 7.46
N GLY A 39 -23.20 -6.45 6.16
CA GLY A 39 -22.31 -7.49 5.63
C GLY A 39 -20.84 -7.12 5.53
N ARG A 40 -20.46 -5.88 5.87
CA ARG A 40 -19.08 -5.41 5.66
C ARG A 40 -18.07 -6.04 6.61
N LEU A 41 -18.42 -6.24 7.87
CA LEU A 41 -17.59 -6.92 8.85
C LEU A 41 -17.47 -8.44 8.67
N GLY A 42 -18.15 -9.01 7.68
CA GLY A 42 -18.23 -10.45 7.52
C GLY A 42 -19.20 -11.10 8.50
N THR A 43 -19.36 -12.43 8.41
CA THR A 43 -20.29 -13.21 9.25
C THR A 43 -19.79 -13.38 10.68
N ASP A 44 -18.49 -13.27 10.89
CA ASP A 44 -17.81 -13.38 12.18
C ASP A 44 -17.53 -12.02 12.84
N GLY A 45 -17.84 -10.91 12.16
CA GLY A 45 -17.60 -9.56 12.66
C GLY A 45 -16.12 -9.15 12.70
N LEU A 46 -15.24 -9.93 12.07
CA LEU A 46 -13.79 -9.73 12.15
C LEU A 46 -13.17 -9.09 10.89
N ASN A 47 -13.97 -8.88 9.85
CA ASN A 47 -13.45 -8.27 8.62
C ASN A 47 -13.37 -6.74 8.75
N GLU A 48 -12.22 -6.25 9.16
CA GLU A 48 -11.94 -4.82 9.35
C GLU A 48 -11.33 -4.13 8.13
N HIS A 49 -11.11 -4.87 7.04
CA HIS A 49 -10.29 -4.42 5.92
C HIS A 49 -11.08 -4.01 4.68
N VAL A 50 -10.65 -2.94 4.06
CA VAL A 50 -11.22 -2.43 2.79
C VAL A 50 -10.77 -3.20 1.55
N HIS A 51 -10.03 -4.29 1.71
CA HIS A 51 -9.52 -5.17 0.64
C HIS A 51 -8.79 -4.45 -0.49
N ASN A 52 -8.05 -3.39 -0.14
CA ASN A 52 -7.14 -2.67 -1.01
C ASN A 52 -6.15 -1.89 -0.15
N TYR A 53 -4.88 -2.26 -0.23
CA TYR A 53 -3.84 -1.66 0.61
C TYR A 53 -3.62 -0.16 0.33
N PHE A 54 -3.76 0.28 -0.92
CA PHE A 54 -3.62 1.71 -1.26
C PHE A 54 -4.75 2.54 -0.66
N VAL A 55 -5.99 2.05 -0.76
CA VAL A 55 -7.14 2.71 -0.12
C VAL A 55 -6.96 2.73 1.39
N ASN A 56 -6.45 1.64 1.97
CA ASN A 56 -6.21 1.56 3.41
C ASN A 56 -5.15 2.55 3.88
N ILE A 57 -3.98 2.64 3.20
CA ILE A 57 -2.95 3.65 3.51
C ILE A 57 -3.54 5.06 3.45
N PHE A 58 -4.31 5.36 2.38
CA PHE A 58 -4.93 6.66 2.23
C PHE A 58 -5.96 6.94 3.33
N ALA A 59 -6.85 5.99 3.61
CA ALA A 59 -7.86 6.15 4.65
C ALA A 59 -7.24 6.35 6.03
N ARG A 60 -6.22 5.58 6.38
CA ARG A 60 -5.60 5.63 7.71
C ARG A 60 -4.64 6.79 7.90
N GLY A 61 -3.78 7.06 6.93
CA GLY A 61 -2.72 8.06 7.03
C GLY A 61 -2.94 9.35 6.25
N GLY A 62 -4.07 9.43 5.53
CA GLY A 62 -4.40 10.57 4.68
C GLY A 62 -3.49 10.72 3.47
N ILE A 63 -3.66 11.85 2.78
CA ILE A 63 -2.93 12.14 1.54
C ILE A 63 -1.41 12.24 1.76
N PHE A 64 -0.97 12.71 2.93
CA PHE A 64 0.47 12.83 3.21
C PHE A 64 1.16 11.48 3.22
N GLN A 65 0.62 10.51 3.95
CA GLN A 65 1.20 9.17 4.00
C GLN A 65 1.12 8.47 2.64
N PHE A 66 0.03 8.65 1.93
CA PHE A 66 -0.14 8.10 0.59
C PHE A 66 0.90 8.64 -0.39
N ILE A 67 1.14 9.96 -0.39
CA ILE A 67 2.18 10.59 -1.21
C ILE A 67 3.57 10.07 -0.81
N LEU A 68 3.90 9.99 0.48
CA LEU A 68 5.19 9.46 0.93
C LEU A 68 5.40 8.02 0.47
N TYR A 69 4.36 7.19 0.51
CA TYR A 69 4.41 5.83 0.00
C TYR A 69 4.72 5.78 -1.51
N LEU A 70 4.05 6.62 -2.31
CA LEU A 70 4.29 6.71 -3.75
C LEU A 70 5.70 7.25 -4.06
N LEU A 71 6.14 8.29 -3.34
CA LEU A 71 7.48 8.86 -3.49
C LEU A 71 8.58 7.84 -3.13
N PHE A 72 8.37 7.05 -2.08
CA PHE A 72 9.31 5.99 -1.70
C PHE A 72 9.50 4.98 -2.85
N HIS A 73 8.42 4.40 -3.37
CA HIS A 73 8.50 3.42 -4.46
C HIS A 73 8.99 4.06 -5.77
N GLY A 74 8.52 5.26 -6.09
CA GLY A 74 8.98 6.03 -7.26
C GLY A 74 10.46 6.36 -7.20
N SER A 75 10.99 6.72 -6.03
CA SER A 75 12.41 7.01 -5.83
C SER A 75 13.29 5.80 -6.11
N ILE A 76 12.85 4.60 -5.72
CA ILE A 76 13.55 3.34 -6.00
C ILE A 76 13.63 3.09 -7.51
N VAL A 77 12.53 3.27 -8.24
CA VAL A 77 12.49 3.10 -9.70
C VAL A 77 13.40 4.12 -10.38
N ILE A 78 13.32 5.38 -9.98
CA ILE A 78 14.17 6.45 -10.54
C ILE A 78 15.64 6.19 -10.26
N TYR A 79 15.99 5.83 -9.01
CA TYR A 79 17.36 5.48 -8.63
C TYR A 79 17.89 4.31 -9.46
N TRP A 80 17.10 3.25 -9.60
CA TRP A 80 17.46 2.08 -10.38
C TRP A 80 17.69 2.43 -11.85
N ASN A 81 16.75 3.14 -12.47
CA ASN A 81 16.87 3.53 -13.87
C ASN A 81 18.08 4.43 -14.12
N ARG A 82 18.34 5.41 -13.27
CA ARG A 82 19.51 6.30 -13.39
C ARG A 82 20.82 5.54 -13.27
N LYS A 83 20.86 4.49 -12.43
CA LYS A 83 22.09 3.74 -12.16
C LYS A 83 22.37 2.64 -13.19
N TYR A 84 21.34 1.97 -13.67
CA TYR A 84 21.48 0.77 -14.51
C TYR A 84 20.91 0.94 -15.93
N LEU A 85 20.31 2.08 -16.23
CA LEU A 85 19.68 2.43 -17.51
C LEU A 85 18.64 1.40 -17.98
N ASN A 86 17.94 0.78 -17.03
CA ASN A 86 16.85 -0.16 -17.30
C ASN A 86 15.76 -0.08 -16.25
N TYR A 87 14.65 -0.79 -16.48
CA TYR A 87 13.50 -0.83 -15.58
C TYR A 87 13.25 -2.22 -15.01
N THR A 88 14.27 -3.07 -14.93
CA THR A 88 14.13 -4.47 -14.47
C THR A 88 13.53 -4.57 -13.06
N ILE A 89 13.78 -3.58 -12.20
CA ILE A 89 13.19 -3.51 -10.85
C ILE A 89 11.66 -3.54 -10.89
N LEU A 90 11.03 -3.04 -11.96
CA LEU A 90 9.57 -3.04 -12.10
C LEU A 90 9.00 -4.45 -12.26
N ILE A 91 9.77 -5.41 -12.81
CA ILE A 91 9.33 -6.81 -12.94
C ILE A 91 9.04 -7.41 -11.57
N TYR A 92 9.78 -6.99 -10.54
CA TYR A 92 9.54 -7.40 -9.16
C TYR A 92 8.47 -6.54 -8.47
N MET A 93 8.51 -5.23 -8.66
CA MET A 93 7.65 -4.30 -7.93
C MET A 93 6.19 -4.36 -8.41
N ILE A 94 5.96 -4.43 -9.73
CA ILE A 94 4.60 -4.37 -10.30
C ILE A 94 3.70 -5.51 -9.81
N PRO A 95 4.09 -6.80 -9.88
CA PRO A 95 3.24 -7.88 -9.40
C PRO A 95 2.90 -7.75 -7.91
N SER A 96 3.88 -7.33 -7.10
CA SER A 96 3.69 -7.14 -5.66
C SER A 96 2.74 -6.00 -5.34
N LEU A 97 2.86 -4.86 -6.05
CA LEU A 97 1.98 -3.71 -5.88
C LEU A 97 0.57 -3.98 -6.44
N LEU A 98 0.45 -4.73 -7.54
CA LEU A 98 -0.84 -5.19 -8.05
C LEU A 98 -1.53 -6.13 -7.06
N GLY A 99 -0.79 -7.08 -6.48
CA GLY A 99 -1.33 -7.92 -5.39
C GLY A 99 -1.85 -7.08 -4.22
N ALA A 100 -1.10 -6.08 -3.80
CA ALA A 100 -1.51 -5.15 -2.75
C ALA A 100 -2.76 -4.32 -3.12
N SER A 101 -2.99 -4.03 -4.40
CA SER A 101 -4.19 -3.32 -4.86
C SER A 101 -5.45 -4.19 -4.85
N LEU A 102 -5.29 -5.49 -4.86
CA LEU A 102 -6.41 -6.45 -4.89
C LEU A 102 -6.73 -7.02 -3.51
N ASP A 103 -5.79 -6.95 -2.57
CA ASP A 103 -5.93 -7.50 -1.23
C ASP A 103 -5.07 -6.73 -0.21
N MET A 104 -5.17 -7.13 1.06
CA MET A 104 -4.46 -6.54 2.21
C MET A 104 -3.13 -7.24 2.51
N SER A 105 -2.53 -7.89 1.52
CA SER A 105 -1.29 -8.66 1.68
C SER A 105 -0.14 -7.86 2.32
N MET A 106 -0.09 -6.55 2.11
CA MET A 106 0.91 -5.65 2.71
C MET A 106 0.63 -5.25 4.17
N GLU A 107 -0.53 -5.58 4.74
CA GLU A 107 -0.81 -5.33 6.17
C GLU A 107 -0.28 -6.44 7.09
N GLY A 108 -0.19 -7.65 6.58
CA GLY A 108 0.43 -8.75 7.31
C GLY A 108 1.93 -8.54 7.51
N VAL A 109 2.50 -9.11 8.56
CA VAL A 109 3.94 -8.98 8.83
C VAL A 109 4.80 -9.71 7.79
N GLN A 110 4.33 -10.86 7.31
CA GLN A 110 5.14 -11.75 6.46
C GLN A 110 5.41 -11.16 5.07
N TYR A 111 4.38 -10.68 4.38
CA TYR A 111 4.51 -10.23 3.01
C TYR A 111 5.38 -8.96 2.86
N PRO A 112 5.17 -7.87 3.62
CA PRO A 112 6.04 -6.70 3.52
C PRO A 112 7.48 -6.99 3.94
N VAL A 113 7.71 -7.85 4.95
CA VAL A 113 9.08 -8.25 5.32
C VAL A 113 9.78 -8.92 4.14
N VAL A 114 9.15 -9.91 3.50
CA VAL A 114 9.72 -10.58 2.32
C VAL A 114 9.92 -9.59 1.17
N TYR A 115 8.93 -8.75 0.91
CA TYR A 115 8.99 -7.75 -0.16
C TYR A 115 10.17 -6.78 0.02
N TYR A 116 10.30 -6.15 1.19
CA TYR A 116 11.33 -5.15 1.43
C TYR A 116 12.72 -5.76 1.60
N LEU A 117 12.85 -6.96 2.18
CA LEU A 117 14.12 -7.70 2.23
C LEU A 117 14.62 -8.04 0.84
N PHE A 118 13.76 -8.56 -0.02
CA PHE A 118 14.14 -8.93 -1.38
C PHE A 118 14.45 -7.70 -2.23
N LEU A 119 13.68 -6.62 -2.07
CA LEU A 119 13.96 -5.35 -2.71
C LEU A 119 15.33 -4.78 -2.30
N GLY A 120 15.64 -4.80 -1.00
CA GLY A 120 16.94 -4.41 -0.47
C GLY A 120 18.09 -5.29 -0.98
N TYR A 121 17.87 -6.60 -1.08
CA TYR A 121 18.82 -7.54 -1.66
C TYR A 121 19.10 -7.21 -3.13
N LEU A 122 18.08 -7.00 -3.95
CA LEU A 122 18.25 -6.61 -5.35
C LEU A 122 19.08 -5.32 -5.50
N LEU A 123 18.77 -4.31 -4.67
CA LEU A 123 19.49 -3.04 -4.68
C LEU A 123 20.96 -3.21 -4.28
N SER A 124 21.28 -4.12 -3.37
CA SER A 124 22.63 -4.37 -2.87
C SER A 124 23.50 -5.21 -3.81
N THR A 125 22.94 -6.25 -4.42
CA THR A 125 23.68 -7.19 -5.28
C THR A 125 24.15 -6.56 -6.59
N GLN A 126 23.33 -5.70 -7.18
CA GLN A 126 23.70 -4.98 -8.39
C GLN A 126 24.82 -3.95 -8.14
N GLN A 127 25.04 -3.53 -6.91
CA GLN A 127 26.15 -2.64 -6.56
C GLN A 127 27.50 -3.37 -6.63
N LYS A 128 27.56 -4.66 -6.27
CA LYS A 128 28.78 -5.49 -6.30
C LYS A 128 29.24 -5.81 -7.72
N SER A 129 28.34 -6.01 -8.67
CA SER A 129 28.71 -6.37 -10.05
C SER A 129 29.45 -5.25 -10.79
N LYS A 130 29.30 -3.99 -10.39
CA LYS A 130 30.06 -2.86 -10.96
C LYS A 130 31.48 -2.72 -10.37
N ILE A 131 31.74 -3.25 -9.18
CA ILE A 131 33.07 -3.15 -8.51
C ILE A 131 34.02 -4.22 -9.04
N ILE A 132 33.50 -5.30 -9.62
CA ILE A 132 34.31 -6.44 -10.11
C ILE A 132 34.81 -6.25 -11.58
N ASN A 133 34.29 -5.26 -12.28
CA ASN A 133 34.62 -4.97 -13.68
C ASN A 133 35.62 -3.81 -13.85
N PHE A 134 36.52 -3.58 -12.87
CA PHE A 134 37.72 -2.73 -12.96
C PHE A 134 39.00 -3.56 -12.92
#